data_29a454665960e08a559f73c6b0335891
#
_entry.id   29a454665960e08a559f73c6b0335891
#
_cell.length_a   1.000
_cell.length_b   1.000
_cell.length_c   1.000
_cell.angle_alpha   90.00
_cell.angle_beta   90.00
_cell.angle_gamma   90.00
#
_symmetry.space_group_name_H-M   'P 1'
#
loop_
_entity.id
_entity.type
_entity.pdbx_description
1 polymer ?
#
loop_
_entity_poly.entity_id
_entity_poly.type
_entity_poly.pdbx_seq_one_letter_code
_entity_poly.pdbx_strand_id
1 'polypeptide(L)'
;MIKYIVLDFGMVLAYPTTGNWHLTPKFLELIDINKIHKDNFKKAFENNKYLLDEKIVSLEEEYNMFTNFYNNILFECNYPDYDIEIVKEIAHNRTYENDKYMPYDGIKEELLNLSQKYKLILLSDNWPDAINSLKEYEIYDLFSKVYISSIYGQLKKDGDFFDNPINDFNILKGEAVFIDDSEKLLEIAQNKGFDVRLMDRENGVENSKFKIINNLKDIL
;
A
#
# COMPACT_ATOMS: atom_id res chain seq x y z
N MET A 1 -25.25 -5.38 -11.78
CA MET A 1 -24.52 -4.35 -12.59
C MET A 1 -23.50 -3.70 -11.69
N ILE A 2 -22.24 -3.59 -12.14
CA ILE A 2 -21.16 -2.97 -11.37
C ILE A 2 -21.43 -1.47 -11.19
N LYS A 3 -21.26 -1.00 -9.97
CA LYS A 3 -21.43 0.39 -9.54
C LYS A 3 -20.17 0.96 -8.90
N TYR A 4 -19.35 0.10 -8.31
CA TYR A 4 -18.18 0.48 -7.52
C TYR A 4 -16.93 -0.23 -8.04
N ILE A 5 -15.83 0.51 -8.10
CA ILE A 5 -14.49 -0.03 -8.32
C ILE A 5 -13.69 0.23 -7.06
N VAL A 6 -13.25 -0.84 -6.40
CA VAL A 6 -12.45 -0.80 -5.18
C VAL A 6 -11.02 -1.17 -5.55
N LEU A 7 -10.08 -0.30 -5.24
CA LEU A 7 -8.69 -0.38 -5.70
C LEU A 7 -7.74 -0.46 -4.50
N ASP A 8 -6.73 -1.32 -4.58
CA ASP A 8 -5.54 -1.17 -3.76
C ASP A 8 -4.66 -0.01 -4.25
N PHE A 9 -3.70 0.42 -3.46
CA PHE A 9 -2.68 1.40 -3.80
C PHE A 9 -1.45 0.73 -4.43
N GLY A 10 -0.83 -0.20 -3.68
CA GLY A 10 0.42 -0.83 -4.06
C GLY A 10 0.29 -1.73 -5.29
N MET A 11 1.24 -1.63 -6.23
CA MET A 11 1.28 -2.38 -7.49
C MET A 11 0.01 -2.24 -8.35
N VAL A 12 -0.97 -1.45 -7.91
CA VAL A 12 -2.19 -1.12 -8.65
C VAL A 12 -2.15 0.32 -9.15
N LEU A 13 -1.93 1.29 -8.27
CA LEU A 13 -1.85 2.72 -8.58
C LEU A 13 -0.42 3.22 -8.62
N ALA A 14 0.45 2.71 -7.73
CA ALA A 14 1.83 3.13 -7.57
C ALA A 14 2.73 1.94 -7.17
N TYR A 15 4.03 2.10 -7.35
CA TYR A 15 5.05 1.13 -6.99
C TYR A 15 6.17 1.80 -6.18
N PRO A 16 6.95 1.03 -5.38
CA PRO A 16 8.06 1.58 -4.62
C PRO A 16 9.23 1.92 -5.55
N THR A 17 9.76 3.14 -5.46
CA THR A 17 10.84 3.65 -6.33
C THR A 17 12.12 2.83 -6.27
N THR A 18 12.37 2.16 -5.15
CA THR A 18 13.53 1.27 -4.95
C THR A 18 13.24 -0.21 -5.24
N GLY A 19 12.01 -0.56 -5.62
CA GLY A 19 11.55 -1.94 -5.69
C GLY A 19 11.25 -2.57 -4.32
N ASN A 20 11.35 -1.81 -3.23
CA ASN A 20 11.10 -2.29 -1.87
C ASN A 20 10.31 -1.26 -1.06
N TRP A 21 9.21 -1.69 -0.42
CA TRP A 21 8.30 -0.82 0.32
C TRP A 21 8.89 -0.19 1.59
N HIS A 22 9.97 -0.77 2.14
CA HIS A 22 10.58 -0.36 3.41
C HIS A 22 11.99 0.21 3.26
N LEU A 23 12.67 -0.08 2.14
CA LEU A 23 13.97 0.49 1.82
C LEU A 23 13.80 1.70 0.90
N THR A 24 13.41 2.84 1.49
CA THR A 24 13.17 4.08 0.73
C THR A 24 14.46 4.64 0.10
N PRO A 25 14.38 5.56 -0.88
CA PRO A 25 15.57 6.23 -1.42
C PRO A 25 16.46 6.83 -0.34
N LYS A 26 15.86 7.52 0.65
CA LYS A 26 16.61 8.11 1.77
C LYS A 26 17.27 7.06 2.65
N PHE A 27 16.62 5.91 2.90
CA PHE A 27 17.26 4.81 3.61
C PHE A 27 18.51 4.32 2.87
N LEU A 28 18.43 4.12 1.55
CA LEU A 28 19.56 3.63 0.74
C LEU A 28 20.66 4.70 0.54
N GLU A 29 20.32 5.98 0.65
CA GLU A 29 21.28 7.09 0.65
C GLU A 29 22.14 7.11 1.92
N LEU A 30 21.50 6.93 3.09
CA LEU A 30 22.15 7.09 4.39
C LEU A 30 22.69 5.79 4.97
N ILE A 31 22.17 4.66 4.55
CA ILE A 31 22.55 3.34 5.06
C ILE A 31 23.24 2.52 3.96
N ASP A 32 24.51 2.22 4.17
CA ASP A 32 25.22 1.25 3.32
C ASP A 32 24.75 -0.19 3.64
N ILE A 33 23.81 -0.66 2.85
CA ILE A 33 23.21 -1.98 3.04
C ILE A 33 24.23 -3.13 2.90
N ASN A 34 25.39 -2.91 2.25
CA ASN A 34 26.44 -3.90 2.13
C ASN A 34 27.17 -4.15 3.48
N LYS A 35 27.05 -3.22 4.43
CA LYS A 35 27.55 -3.40 5.80
C LYS A 35 26.60 -4.21 6.67
N ILE A 36 25.42 -4.59 6.17
CA ILE A 36 24.41 -5.36 6.89
C ILE A 36 24.37 -6.78 6.32
N HIS A 37 24.59 -7.78 7.18
CA HIS A 37 24.42 -9.18 6.75
C HIS A 37 22.95 -9.47 6.44
N LYS A 38 22.66 -10.04 5.26
CA LYS A 38 21.30 -10.26 4.77
C LYS A 38 20.39 -11.03 5.75
N ASP A 39 20.94 -12.08 6.40
CA ASP A 39 20.17 -12.87 7.35
C ASP A 39 19.86 -12.10 8.63
N ASN A 40 20.78 -11.23 9.08
CA ASN A 40 20.53 -10.35 10.23
C ASN A 40 19.43 -9.34 9.91
N PHE A 41 19.47 -8.74 8.72
CA PHE A 41 18.41 -7.83 8.28
C PHE A 41 17.05 -8.51 8.23
N LYS A 42 16.98 -9.69 7.60
CA LYS A 42 15.75 -10.48 7.54
C LYS A 42 15.21 -10.82 8.93
N LYS A 43 16.08 -11.24 9.84
CA LYS A 43 15.70 -11.56 11.23
C LYS A 43 15.19 -10.31 11.97
N ALA A 44 15.92 -9.20 11.89
CA ALA A 44 15.54 -7.94 12.52
C ALA A 44 14.20 -7.44 11.97
N PHE A 45 13.98 -7.54 10.64
CA PHE A 45 12.71 -7.20 10.03
C PHE A 45 11.56 -8.05 10.59
N GLU A 46 11.71 -9.38 10.61
CA GLU A 46 10.69 -10.30 11.14
C GLU A 46 10.37 -10.04 12.63
N ASN A 47 11.39 -9.69 13.43
CA ASN A 47 11.20 -9.36 14.84
C ASN A 47 10.39 -8.07 15.05
N ASN A 48 10.48 -7.12 14.11
CA ASN A 48 9.92 -5.76 14.27
C ASN A 48 8.73 -5.47 13.36
N LYS A 49 8.35 -6.37 12.46
CA LYS A 49 7.23 -6.14 11.53
C LYS A 49 5.87 -5.92 12.22
N TYR A 50 5.71 -6.34 13.47
CA TYR A 50 4.49 -6.10 14.24
C TYR A 50 4.18 -4.61 14.40
N LEU A 51 5.20 -3.74 14.42
CA LEU A 51 5.05 -2.28 14.48
C LEU A 51 4.29 -1.75 13.25
N LEU A 52 4.46 -2.43 12.09
CA LEU A 52 3.81 -2.03 10.84
C LEU A 52 2.30 -2.33 10.82
N ASP A 53 1.83 -3.20 11.71
CA ASP A 53 0.42 -3.58 11.85
C ASP A 53 -0.31 -2.74 12.94
N GLU A 54 0.38 -1.79 13.58
CA GLU A 54 -0.21 -0.93 14.62
C GLU A 54 -1.26 0.03 14.03
N LYS A 55 -2.22 0.40 14.88
CA LYS A 55 -3.17 1.46 14.54
C LYS A 55 -2.48 2.81 14.58
N ILE A 56 -2.40 3.49 13.44
CA ILE A 56 -1.72 4.76 13.21
C ILE A 56 -2.71 5.70 12.52
N VAL A 57 -3.04 6.82 13.16
CA VAL A 57 -4.09 7.73 12.66
C VAL A 57 -3.56 9.10 12.22
N SER A 58 -2.29 9.40 12.47
CA SER A 58 -1.66 10.66 12.11
C SER A 58 -0.25 10.48 11.56
N LEU A 59 0.24 11.48 10.84
CA LEU A 59 1.63 11.51 10.34
C LEU A 59 2.65 11.53 11.50
N GLU A 60 2.32 12.13 12.64
CA GLU A 60 3.21 12.13 13.80
C GLU A 60 3.36 10.73 14.39
N GLU A 61 2.25 10.00 14.53
CA GLU A 61 2.28 8.59 14.97
C GLU A 61 3.03 7.71 13.97
N GLU A 62 2.81 7.93 12.67
CA GLU A 62 3.54 7.25 11.60
C GLU A 62 5.05 7.50 11.68
N TYR A 63 5.47 8.75 11.83
CA TYR A 63 6.87 9.12 12.02
C TYR A 63 7.48 8.41 13.24
N ASN A 64 6.79 8.40 14.36
CA ASN A 64 7.25 7.73 15.58
C ASN A 64 7.36 6.22 15.39
N MET A 65 6.39 5.60 14.72
CA MET A 65 6.40 4.18 14.40
C MET A 65 7.59 3.83 13.49
N PHE A 66 7.82 4.57 12.39
CA PHE A 66 8.96 4.32 11.51
C PHE A 66 10.29 4.64 12.16
N THR A 67 10.37 5.63 13.06
CA THR A 67 11.57 5.86 13.88
C THR A 67 11.90 4.63 14.72
N ASN A 68 10.92 4.07 15.41
CA ASN A 68 11.11 2.86 16.21
C ASN A 68 11.46 1.65 15.34
N PHE A 69 10.79 1.50 14.21
CA PHE A 69 11.01 0.39 13.29
C PHE A 69 12.45 0.38 12.74
N TYR A 70 12.91 1.49 12.16
CA TYR A 70 14.26 1.58 11.61
C TYR A 70 15.34 1.54 12.70
N ASN A 71 15.08 2.16 13.86
CA ASN A 71 15.94 2.09 15.01
C ASN A 71 16.22 0.63 15.42
N ASN A 72 15.17 -0.13 15.62
CA ASN A 72 15.27 -1.52 16.05
C ASN A 72 15.98 -2.39 15.01
N ILE A 73 15.67 -2.21 13.73
CA ILE A 73 16.33 -2.94 12.65
C ILE A 73 17.84 -2.67 12.63
N LEU A 74 18.26 -1.42 12.62
CA LEU A 74 19.68 -1.07 12.55
C LEU A 74 20.44 -1.49 13.82
N PHE A 75 19.81 -1.38 14.98
CA PHE A 75 20.37 -1.83 16.25
C PHE A 75 20.55 -3.36 16.27
N GLU A 76 19.53 -4.14 15.92
CA GLU A 76 19.62 -5.61 15.88
C GLU A 76 20.60 -6.12 14.80
N CYS A 77 20.78 -5.35 13.72
CA CYS A 77 21.79 -5.65 12.71
C CYS A 77 23.22 -5.31 13.13
N ASN A 78 23.42 -4.67 14.29
CA ASN A 78 24.70 -4.13 14.74
C ASN A 78 25.33 -3.23 13.65
N TYR A 79 24.50 -2.32 13.07
CA TYR A 79 24.99 -1.42 12.02
C TYR A 79 26.16 -0.56 12.55
N PRO A 80 27.37 -0.58 11.91
CA PRO A 80 28.57 0.00 12.50
C PRO A 80 28.54 1.53 12.64
N ASP A 81 27.81 2.21 11.74
CA ASP A 81 27.68 3.66 11.72
C ASP A 81 26.31 4.10 12.29
N TYR A 82 25.77 3.30 13.24
CA TYR A 82 24.47 3.59 13.84
C TYR A 82 24.47 4.94 14.54
N ASP A 83 23.47 5.78 14.15
CA ASP A 83 23.18 7.05 14.77
C ASP A 83 21.65 7.27 14.75
N ILE A 84 21.09 7.64 15.89
CA ILE A 84 19.65 7.90 16.03
C ILE A 84 19.18 9.09 15.18
N GLU A 85 20.04 10.07 14.92
CA GLU A 85 19.67 11.21 14.08
C GLU A 85 19.53 10.78 12.60
N ILE A 86 20.34 9.85 12.12
CA ILE A 86 20.17 9.23 10.80
C ILE A 86 18.83 8.48 10.73
N VAL A 87 18.49 7.73 11.78
CA VAL A 87 17.19 7.01 11.87
C VAL A 87 16.02 7.99 11.78
N LYS A 88 16.08 9.10 12.51
CA LYS A 88 15.05 10.15 12.50
C LYS A 88 14.92 10.79 11.12
N GLU A 89 16.05 11.05 10.44
CA GLU A 89 16.04 11.60 9.08
C GLU A 89 15.36 10.65 8.09
N ILE A 90 15.68 9.35 8.16
CA ILE A 90 15.04 8.32 7.33
C ILE A 90 13.52 8.27 7.60
N ALA A 91 13.12 8.22 8.88
CA ALA A 91 11.72 8.16 9.26
C ALA A 91 10.95 9.44 8.86
N HIS A 92 11.59 10.62 8.99
CA HIS A 92 11.02 11.90 8.57
C HIS A 92 10.77 11.91 7.05
N ASN A 93 11.79 11.57 6.26
CA ASN A 93 11.63 11.48 4.81
C ASN A 93 10.53 10.48 4.44
N ARG A 94 10.56 9.27 5.05
CA ARG A 94 9.57 8.22 4.83
C ARG A 94 8.14 8.70 5.04
N THR A 95 7.91 9.55 6.03
CA THR A 95 6.57 10.00 6.43
C THR A 95 6.13 11.27 5.71
N TYR A 96 7.02 12.22 5.53
CA TYR A 96 6.64 13.57 5.08
C TYR A 96 7.00 13.89 3.62
N GLU A 97 7.92 13.10 3.01
CA GLU A 97 8.32 13.28 1.61
C GLU A 97 7.67 12.20 0.72
N ASN A 98 7.52 12.50 -0.58
CA ASN A 98 6.82 11.62 -1.51
C ASN A 98 7.72 10.93 -2.54
N ASP A 99 9.02 10.78 -2.26
CA ASP A 99 10.00 10.16 -3.15
C ASP A 99 10.01 8.62 -3.13
N LYS A 100 9.32 8.03 -2.16
CA LYS A 100 9.28 6.57 -1.93
C LYS A 100 8.38 5.80 -2.88
N TYR A 101 7.37 6.44 -3.46
CA TYR A 101 6.42 5.83 -4.39
C TYR A 101 6.42 6.58 -5.72
N MET A 102 6.15 5.84 -6.80
CA MET A 102 5.97 6.39 -8.13
C MET A 102 4.62 5.92 -8.68
N PRO A 103 3.74 6.83 -9.13
CA PRO A 103 2.49 6.41 -9.78
C PRO A 103 2.79 5.76 -11.13
N TYR A 104 1.97 4.78 -11.53
CA TYR A 104 2.06 4.22 -12.87
C TYR A 104 1.68 5.27 -13.93
N ASP A 105 2.38 5.23 -15.06
CA ASP A 105 2.12 6.12 -16.19
C ASP A 105 0.66 6.06 -16.64
N GLY A 106 0.02 7.21 -16.77
CA GLY A 106 -1.37 7.32 -17.21
C GLY A 106 -2.42 6.96 -16.15
N ILE A 107 -2.04 6.67 -14.91
CA ILE A 107 -2.98 6.25 -13.86
C ILE A 107 -4.08 7.28 -13.59
N LYS A 108 -3.75 8.57 -13.61
CA LYS A 108 -4.73 9.65 -13.43
C LYS A 108 -5.79 9.62 -14.54
N GLU A 109 -5.38 9.42 -15.79
CA GLU A 109 -6.30 9.33 -16.92
C GLU A 109 -7.19 8.08 -16.82
N GLU A 110 -6.60 6.93 -16.45
CA GLU A 110 -7.37 5.69 -16.22
C GLU A 110 -8.45 5.88 -15.16
N LEU A 111 -8.10 6.50 -14.01
CA LEU A 111 -9.04 6.79 -12.92
C LEU A 111 -10.11 7.81 -13.32
N LEU A 112 -9.74 8.89 -14.04
CA LEU A 112 -10.68 9.87 -14.55
C LEU A 112 -11.74 9.23 -15.44
N ASN A 113 -11.34 8.34 -16.35
CA ASN A 113 -12.26 7.62 -17.23
C ASN A 113 -13.20 6.68 -16.47
N LEU A 114 -12.71 6.02 -15.44
CA LEU A 114 -13.53 5.14 -14.59
C LEU A 114 -14.50 5.93 -13.73
N SER A 115 -14.07 7.06 -13.16
CA SER A 115 -14.91 7.89 -12.28
C SER A 115 -16.15 8.47 -12.97
N GLN A 116 -16.16 8.56 -14.30
CA GLN A 116 -17.33 8.97 -15.08
C GLN A 116 -18.47 7.94 -15.05
N LYS A 117 -18.17 6.68 -14.73
CA LYS A 117 -19.14 5.58 -14.80
C LYS A 117 -19.34 4.88 -13.46
N TYR A 118 -18.34 4.90 -12.61
CA TYR A 118 -18.29 4.14 -11.35
C TYR A 118 -17.89 5.03 -10.20
N LYS A 119 -18.34 4.70 -8.99
CA LYS A 119 -17.75 5.26 -7.77
C LYS A 119 -16.45 4.55 -7.46
N LEU A 120 -15.37 5.31 -7.37
CA LEU A 120 -14.06 4.79 -7.02
C LEU A 120 -13.88 4.79 -5.50
N ILE A 121 -13.31 3.74 -4.95
CA ILE A 121 -13.02 3.56 -3.54
C ILE A 121 -11.59 3.06 -3.44
N LEU A 122 -10.77 3.66 -2.58
CA LEU A 122 -9.48 3.08 -2.22
C LEU A 122 -9.63 2.22 -0.97
N LEU A 123 -9.05 1.03 -0.98
CA LEU A 123 -8.95 0.12 0.17
C LEU A 123 -7.54 -0.46 0.22
N SER A 124 -6.66 0.12 1.04
CA SER A 124 -5.24 -0.20 1.02
C SER A 124 -4.66 -0.49 2.39
N ASP A 125 -3.83 -1.53 2.47
CA ASP A 125 -2.97 -1.77 3.61
C ASP A 125 -1.80 -0.78 3.52
N ASN A 126 -1.91 0.34 4.26
CA ASN A 126 -0.98 1.47 4.18
C ASN A 126 -1.07 2.34 5.45
N TRP A 127 -0.33 3.45 5.46
CA TRP A 127 -0.28 4.44 6.54
C TRP A 127 -0.82 5.80 6.07
N PRO A 128 -1.03 6.77 7.00
CA PRO A 128 -1.63 8.08 6.69
C PRO A 128 -0.94 8.85 5.56
N ASP A 129 0.37 8.68 5.36
CA ASP A 129 1.15 9.34 4.31
C ASP A 129 0.67 9.01 2.89
N ALA A 130 0.05 7.83 2.68
CA ALA A 130 -0.52 7.47 1.38
C ALA A 130 -1.58 8.48 0.89
N ILE A 131 -2.26 9.17 1.81
CA ILE A 131 -3.21 10.24 1.46
C ILE A 131 -2.47 11.44 0.81
N ASN A 132 -1.26 11.75 1.27
CA ASN A 132 -0.45 12.81 0.69
C ASN A 132 0.03 12.42 -0.71
N SER A 133 0.46 11.18 -0.90
CA SER A 133 0.82 10.66 -2.23
C SER A 133 -0.34 10.75 -3.21
N LEU A 134 -1.56 10.36 -2.81
CA LEU A 134 -2.75 10.49 -3.65
C LEU A 134 -3.05 11.95 -4.04
N LYS A 135 -2.84 12.89 -3.12
CA LYS A 135 -3.02 14.34 -3.37
C LYS A 135 -1.97 14.88 -4.34
N GLU A 136 -0.71 14.50 -4.16
CA GLU A 136 0.38 14.91 -5.04
C GLU A 136 0.19 14.38 -6.46
N TYR A 137 -0.32 13.13 -6.60
CA TYR A 137 -0.67 12.56 -7.90
C TYR A 137 -1.96 13.17 -8.49
N GLU A 138 -2.61 14.08 -7.76
CA GLU A 138 -3.89 14.73 -8.13
C GLU A 138 -5.02 13.71 -8.44
N ILE A 139 -5.04 12.60 -7.69
CA ILE A 139 -6.05 11.53 -7.84
C ILE A 139 -6.92 11.34 -6.59
N TYR A 140 -6.58 12.00 -5.47
CA TYR A 140 -7.32 11.86 -4.20
C TYR A 140 -8.82 12.17 -4.37
N ASP A 141 -9.16 13.26 -5.03
CA ASP A 141 -10.55 13.73 -5.20
C ASP A 141 -11.38 12.88 -6.19
N LEU A 142 -10.74 11.94 -6.89
CA LEU A 142 -11.43 10.97 -7.75
C LEU A 142 -12.09 9.84 -6.94
N PHE A 143 -11.64 9.63 -5.69
CA PHE A 143 -12.19 8.61 -4.82
C PHE A 143 -13.37 9.15 -4.01
N SER A 144 -14.48 8.41 -4.04
CA SER A 144 -15.63 8.67 -3.16
C SER A 144 -15.29 8.48 -1.68
N LYS A 145 -14.35 7.58 -1.39
CA LYS A 145 -13.77 7.37 -0.06
C LYS A 145 -12.43 6.63 -0.13
N VAL A 146 -11.55 6.95 0.81
CA VAL A 146 -10.22 6.35 0.98
C VAL A 146 -10.19 5.64 2.32
N TYR A 147 -9.90 4.34 2.31
CA TYR A 147 -9.72 3.51 3.49
C TYR A 147 -8.26 3.10 3.57
N ILE A 148 -7.59 3.51 4.64
CA ILE A 148 -6.19 3.16 4.96
C ILE A 148 -6.19 2.27 6.19
N SER A 149 -5.61 1.08 6.09
CA SER A 149 -5.70 0.03 7.10
C SER A 149 -5.24 0.48 8.48
N SER A 150 -4.12 1.19 8.57
CA SER A 150 -3.59 1.65 9.86
C SER A 150 -4.55 2.60 10.58
N ILE A 151 -5.28 3.47 9.85
CA ILE A 151 -6.25 4.41 10.44
C ILE A 151 -7.42 3.65 11.08
N TYR A 152 -7.84 2.55 10.46
CA TYR A 152 -8.92 1.71 10.97
C TYR A 152 -8.43 0.69 12.01
N GLY A 153 -7.14 0.36 12.04
CA GLY A 153 -6.59 -0.74 12.83
C GLY A 153 -7.07 -2.10 12.33
N GLN A 154 -7.27 -2.23 11.02
CA GLN A 154 -7.77 -3.43 10.32
C GLN A 154 -6.92 -3.68 9.09
N LEU A 155 -6.67 -4.94 8.75
CA LEU A 155 -5.90 -5.34 7.57
C LEU A 155 -6.79 -6.14 6.61
N LYS A 156 -6.52 -6.03 5.30
CA LYS A 156 -7.25 -6.80 4.28
C LYS A 156 -7.17 -8.31 4.53
N LYS A 157 -6.03 -8.80 5.04
CA LYS A 157 -5.81 -10.23 5.35
C LYS A 157 -6.79 -10.82 6.36
N ASP A 158 -7.34 -9.98 7.26
CA ASP A 158 -8.28 -10.42 8.31
C ASP A 158 -9.75 -10.41 7.81
N GLY A 159 -10.00 -9.79 6.67
CA GLY A 159 -11.29 -9.80 5.98
C GLY A 159 -12.29 -8.75 6.47
N ASP A 160 -12.24 -8.31 7.72
CA ASP A 160 -13.16 -7.33 8.30
C ASP A 160 -12.95 -5.91 7.73
N PHE A 161 -11.76 -5.62 7.22
CA PHE A 161 -11.48 -4.33 6.58
C PHE A 161 -12.37 -4.10 5.33
N PHE A 162 -12.73 -5.17 4.62
CA PHE A 162 -13.66 -5.11 3.48
C PHE A 162 -15.10 -4.75 3.90
N ASP A 163 -15.48 -4.96 5.15
CA ASP A 163 -16.83 -4.64 5.63
C ASP A 163 -17.07 -3.13 5.70
N ASN A 164 -16.00 -2.32 5.82
CA ASN A 164 -16.12 -0.86 5.84
C ASN A 164 -16.75 -0.31 4.54
N PRO A 165 -16.21 -0.52 3.34
CA PRO A 165 -16.86 -0.04 2.11
C PRO A 165 -18.20 -0.73 1.86
N ILE A 166 -18.38 -2.01 2.22
CA ILE A 166 -19.66 -2.71 2.07
C ILE A 166 -20.75 -1.98 2.87
N ASN A 167 -20.48 -1.68 4.14
CA ASN A 167 -21.45 -1.04 5.02
C ASN A 167 -21.71 0.42 4.66
N ASP A 168 -20.65 1.21 4.40
CA ASP A 168 -20.76 2.64 4.11
C ASP A 168 -21.53 2.94 2.81
N PHE A 169 -21.39 2.07 1.82
CA PHE A 169 -22.03 2.23 0.51
C PHE A 169 -23.19 1.27 0.27
N ASN A 170 -23.53 0.40 1.24
CA ASN A 170 -24.53 -0.67 1.10
C ASN A 170 -24.29 -1.53 -0.15
N ILE A 171 -23.06 -1.96 -0.37
CA ILE A 171 -22.64 -2.73 -1.55
C ILE A 171 -23.27 -4.12 -1.51
N LEU A 172 -24.04 -4.46 -2.55
CA LEU A 172 -24.60 -5.79 -2.71
C LEU A 172 -23.62 -6.70 -3.50
N LYS A 173 -23.74 -7.99 -3.30
CA LYS A 173 -22.94 -8.99 -4.03
C LYS A 173 -23.01 -8.76 -5.55
N GLY A 174 -21.85 -8.67 -6.20
CA GLY A 174 -21.72 -8.44 -7.64
C GLY A 174 -21.97 -7.00 -8.09
N GLU A 175 -22.00 -6.03 -7.17
CA GLU A 175 -22.07 -4.61 -7.50
C GLU A 175 -20.72 -3.90 -7.46
N ALA A 176 -19.68 -4.53 -6.93
CA ALA A 176 -18.33 -3.99 -6.85
C ALA A 176 -17.29 -4.95 -7.42
N VAL A 177 -16.27 -4.37 -8.06
CA VAL A 177 -15.05 -5.06 -8.46
C VAL A 177 -13.93 -4.61 -7.53
N PHE A 178 -13.20 -5.56 -6.92
CA PHE A 178 -11.98 -5.30 -6.18
C PHE A 178 -10.76 -5.68 -7.02
N ILE A 179 -9.75 -4.81 -7.01
CA ILE A 179 -8.53 -4.93 -7.81
C ILE A 179 -7.32 -4.84 -6.90
N ASP A 180 -6.49 -5.88 -6.95
CA ASP A 180 -5.30 -6.04 -6.10
C ASP A 180 -4.29 -6.92 -6.85
N ASP A 181 -3.00 -6.84 -6.52
CA ASP A 181 -1.94 -7.69 -7.07
C ASP A 181 -1.75 -9.00 -6.29
N SER A 182 -2.46 -9.17 -5.17
CA SER A 182 -2.38 -10.34 -4.30
C SER A 182 -3.56 -11.29 -4.48
N GLU A 183 -3.32 -12.49 -5.05
CA GLU A 183 -4.35 -13.52 -5.17
C GLU A 183 -5.00 -13.89 -3.82
N LYS A 184 -4.22 -13.87 -2.72
CA LYS A 184 -4.76 -14.19 -1.39
C LYS A 184 -5.80 -13.17 -0.94
N LEU A 185 -5.57 -11.89 -1.21
CA LEU A 185 -6.52 -10.82 -0.87
C LEU A 185 -7.73 -10.85 -1.80
N LEU A 186 -7.55 -11.22 -3.07
CA LEU A 186 -8.65 -11.45 -4.00
C LEU A 186 -9.57 -12.60 -3.55
N GLU A 187 -9.03 -13.69 -3.00
CA GLU A 187 -9.84 -14.77 -2.42
C GLU A 187 -10.73 -14.27 -1.27
N ILE A 188 -10.15 -13.47 -0.37
CA ILE A 188 -10.88 -12.91 0.76
C ILE A 188 -11.99 -11.97 0.26
N ALA A 189 -11.67 -11.06 -0.67
CA ALA A 189 -12.63 -10.14 -1.26
C ALA A 189 -13.77 -10.88 -2.00
N GLN A 190 -13.44 -11.94 -2.74
CA GLN A 190 -14.45 -12.77 -3.43
C GLN A 190 -15.41 -13.41 -2.44
N ASN A 191 -14.91 -13.91 -1.30
CA ASN A 191 -15.75 -14.47 -0.23
C ASN A 191 -16.64 -13.40 0.43
N LYS A 192 -16.23 -12.13 0.42
CA LYS A 192 -17.05 -10.98 0.86
C LYS A 192 -18.07 -10.52 -0.20
N GLY A 193 -18.05 -11.11 -1.40
CA GLY A 193 -19.04 -10.86 -2.46
C GLY A 193 -18.61 -9.87 -3.54
N PHE A 194 -17.35 -9.48 -3.57
CA PHE A 194 -16.78 -8.70 -4.67
C PHE A 194 -16.55 -9.58 -5.90
N ASP A 195 -16.75 -9.03 -7.10
CA ASP A 195 -16.03 -9.50 -8.27
C ASP A 195 -14.56 -9.08 -8.13
N VAL A 196 -13.61 -9.86 -8.68
CA VAL A 196 -12.20 -9.60 -8.44
C VAL A 196 -11.39 -9.59 -9.73
N ARG A 197 -10.31 -8.80 -9.76
CA ARG A 197 -9.31 -8.75 -10.84
C ARG A 197 -7.91 -8.77 -10.24
N LEU A 198 -7.06 -9.59 -10.80
CA LEU A 198 -5.64 -9.60 -10.48
C LEU A 198 -4.94 -8.54 -11.33
N MET A 199 -4.37 -7.52 -10.69
CA MET A 199 -3.54 -6.54 -11.37
C MET A 199 -2.13 -7.11 -11.57
N ASP A 200 -1.65 -7.07 -12.80
CA ASP A 200 -0.29 -7.44 -13.16
C ASP A 200 0.31 -6.37 -14.08
N ARG A 201 0.75 -5.26 -13.49
CA ARG A 201 1.34 -4.13 -14.23
C ARG A 201 2.64 -4.50 -14.96
N GLU A 202 3.35 -5.51 -14.46
CA GLU A 202 4.67 -5.89 -14.95
C GLU A 202 4.64 -7.06 -15.95
N ASN A 203 3.46 -7.63 -16.21
CA ASN A 203 3.28 -8.81 -17.08
C ASN A 203 4.10 -10.03 -16.63
N GLY A 204 4.23 -10.21 -15.31
CA GLY A 204 5.00 -11.30 -14.70
C GLY A 204 4.18 -12.54 -14.35
N VAL A 205 2.85 -12.45 -14.36
CA VAL A 205 1.97 -13.56 -13.95
C VAL A 205 1.63 -14.42 -15.18
N GLU A 206 2.16 -15.63 -15.23
CA GLU A 206 1.88 -16.57 -16.33
C GLU A 206 0.50 -17.22 -16.24
N ASN A 207 0.06 -17.54 -15.00
CA ASN A 207 -1.20 -18.23 -14.74
C ASN A 207 -1.85 -17.74 -13.45
N SER A 208 -3.15 -17.52 -13.48
CA SER A 208 -3.98 -17.23 -12.31
C SER A 208 -5.37 -17.82 -12.48
N LYS A 209 -6.03 -18.14 -11.36
CA LYS A 209 -7.46 -18.48 -11.36
C LYS A 209 -8.36 -17.27 -11.51
N PHE A 210 -7.82 -16.07 -11.34
CA PHE A 210 -8.52 -14.80 -11.49
C PHE A 210 -8.29 -14.19 -12.87
N LYS A 211 -9.20 -13.34 -13.32
CA LYS A 211 -8.99 -12.54 -14.53
C LYS A 211 -7.82 -11.59 -14.29
N ILE A 212 -6.73 -11.78 -15.04
CA ILE A 212 -5.57 -10.88 -15.02
C ILE A 212 -5.89 -9.65 -15.87
N ILE A 213 -5.51 -8.49 -15.37
CA ILE A 213 -5.54 -7.20 -16.08
C ILE A 213 -4.20 -6.49 -15.90
N ASN A 214 -3.75 -5.78 -16.93
CA ASN A 214 -2.47 -5.07 -16.91
C ASN A 214 -2.66 -3.55 -16.78
N ASN A 215 -3.88 -3.08 -16.93
CA ASN A 215 -4.28 -1.68 -16.75
C ASN A 215 -5.75 -1.59 -16.32
N LEU A 216 -6.17 -0.41 -15.86
CA LEU A 216 -7.55 -0.23 -15.40
C LEU A 216 -8.59 -0.10 -16.53
N LYS A 217 -8.18 -0.05 -17.79
CA LYS A 217 -9.09 -0.06 -18.95
C LYS A 217 -9.72 -1.43 -19.20
N ASP A 218 -9.06 -2.49 -18.70
CA ASP A 218 -9.43 -3.90 -18.94
C ASP A 218 -10.29 -4.52 -17.81
N ILE A 219 -10.81 -3.70 -16.90
CA ILE A 219 -11.52 -4.16 -15.69
C ILE A 219 -12.76 -5.00 -16.00
N LEU A 220 -13.53 -4.66 -17.05
CA LEU A 220 -14.86 -5.23 -17.34
C LEU A 220 -14.83 -6.25 -18.48
#